data_fdace1e4073b2bef874a346c571a8942
#
_entry.id   fdace1e4073b2bef874a346c571a8942
#
_cell.length_a   1.000
_cell.length_b   1.000
_cell.length_c   1.000
_cell.angle_alpha   90.00
_cell.angle_beta   90.00
_cell.angle_gamma   90.00
#
_symmetry.space_group_name_H-M   'P 1'
#
loop_
_entity.id
_entity.type
_entity.pdbx_description
1 polymer ?
#
loop_
_entity_poly.entity_id
_entity_poly.type
_entity_poly.pdbx_seq_one_letter_code
_entity_poly.pdbx_strand_id
1 'polypeptide(L)'
;AEGTPGDDQARAVAPALRLDPGKFADAAARRYTPPEIAVAEVRHHPQVPHPSNGYVFFLDGGARAALVDPAGIPANLLRMLRDGKYHLQYILVTHKHADHCDATAEIAAAFPEAEIVMHQADVHAIGALASKAVLVRDGDDLPFSDDVRIRMLHTPGHTDGSSSYLVRSTVFTGDTLFAGSIGGAYGDVSTYDDILNSVNTKLFTLPDETIVMPGHGPPTTLALEKAHNPFFR
;
A
#
# COMPACT_ATOMS: atom_id res chain seq x y z
N ALA A 1 -24.98 19.81 12.03
CA ALA A 1 -23.98 18.94 12.64
C ALA A 1 -24.60 17.57 12.78
N GLU A 2 -24.29 16.65 11.89
CA GLU A 2 -24.63 15.25 12.03
C GLU A 2 -23.74 14.69 13.16
N GLY A 3 -24.38 14.30 14.26
CA GLY A 3 -23.65 13.77 15.41
C GLY A 3 -23.06 12.39 15.11
N THR A 4 -21.91 12.10 15.71
CA THR A 4 -21.34 10.74 15.71
C THR A 4 -22.39 9.77 16.24
N PRO A 5 -22.67 8.63 15.55
CA PRO A 5 -23.64 7.66 16.05
C PRO A 5 -23.22 7.16 17.45
N GLY A 6 -24.18 7.04 18.36
CA GLY A 6 -23.91 6.46 19.66
C GLY A 6 -23.48 5.00 19.54
N ASP A 7 -22.80 4.45 20.54
CA ASP A 7 -22.27 3.07 20.55
C ASP A 7 -23.33 2.03 20.16
N ASP A 8 -24.55 2.14 20.70
CA ASP A 8 -25.64 1.20 20.43
C ASP A 8 -26.08 1.27 18.97
N GLN A 9 -26.10 2.46 18.36
CA GLN A 9 -26.44 2.64 16.96
C GLN A 9 -25.33 2.05 16.06
N ALA A 10 -24.06 2.32 16.36
CA ALA A 10 -22.94 1.76 15.63
C ALA A 10 -22.96 0.22 15.69
N ARG A 11 -23.14 -0.36 16.88
CA ARG A 11 -23.26 -1.80 17.05
C ARG A 11 -24.44 -2.40 16.30
N ALA A 12 -25.58 -1.71 16.26
CA ALA A 12 -26.78 -2.18 15.61
C ALA A 12 -26.67 -2.23 14.08
N VAL A 13 -25.95 -1.28 13.46
CA VAL A 13 -25.80 -1.23 12.00
C VAL A 13 -24.62 -2.05 11.47
N ALA A 14 -23.61 -2.31 12.28
CA ALA A 14 -22.38 -3.01 11.89
C ALA A 14 -22.62 -4.35 11.17
N PRO A 15 -23.53 -5.23 11.62
CA PRO A 15 -23.80 -6.50 10.93
C PRO A 15 -24.33 -6.32 9.51
N ALA A 16 -25.17 -5.30 9.26
CA ALA A 16 -25.69 -5.00 7.92
C ALA A 16 -24.58 -4.51 6.99
N LEU A 17 -23.53 -3.91 7.53
CA LEU A 17 -22.33 -3.48 6.84
C LEU A 17 -21.24 -4.57 6.81
N ARG A 18 -21.50 -5.75 7.39
CA ARG A 18 -20.56 -6.87 7.52
C ARG A 18 -19.32 -6.53 8.37
N LEU A 19 -19.46 -5.60 9.30
CA LEU A 19 -18.39 -5.14 10.20
C LEU A 19 -18.48 -5.81 11.57
N ASP A 20 -17.35 -5.87 12.29
CA ASP A 20 -17.35 -6.24 13.71
C ASP A 20 -18.04 -5.14 14.54
N PRO A 21 -19.09 -5.48 15.33
CA PRO A 21 -19.86 -4.46 16.05
C PRO A 21 -19.07 -3.71 17.11
N GLY A 22 -18.11 -4.39 17.78
CA GLY A 22 -17.30 -3.80 18.82
C GLY A 22 -16.29 -2.82 18.25
N LYS A 23 -15.47 -3.28 17.31
CA LYS A 23 -14.46 -2.49 16.63
C LYS A 23 -15.08 -1.33 15.86
N PHE A 24 -16.26 -1.53 15.23
CA PHE A 24 -16.94 -0.46 14.53
C PHE A 24 -17.45 0.63 15.49
N ALA A 25 -17.99 0.25 16.66
CA ALA A 25 -18.36 1.23 17.68
C ALA A 25 -17.16 2.00 18.21
N ASP A 26 -16.01 1.34 18.42
CA ASP A 26 -14.78 2.00 18.85
C ASP A 26 -14.23 2.95 17.78
N ALA A 27 -14.26 2.55 16.51
CA ALA A 27 -13.88 3.41 15.39
C ALA A 27 -14.80 4.63 15.27
N ALA A 28 -16.12 4.44 15.33
CA ALA A 28 -17.11 5.51 15.27
C ALA A 28 -16.96 6.52 16.43
N ALA A 29 -16.62 6.03 17.62
CA ALA A 29 -16.37 6.85 18.80
C ALA A 29 -14.92 7.40 18.87
N ARG A 30 -14.08 7.12 17.87
CA ARG A 30 -12.65 7.51 17.83
C ARG A 30 -11.87 7.09 19.08
N ARG A 31 -12.17 5.88 19.62
CA ARG A 31 -11.48 5.35 20.80
C ARG A 31 -10.10 4.81 20.51
N TYR A 32 -9.83 4.52 19.25
CA TYR A 32 -8.53 4.08 18.77
C TYR A 32 -7.94 5.09 17.78
N THR A 33 -6.68 5.42 17.99
CA THR A 33 -5.86 6.19 17.07
C THR A 33 -4.58 5.40 16.81
N PRO A 34 -4.22 5.12 15.54
CA PRO A 34 -2.96 4.47 15.24
C PRO A 34 -1.78 5.24 15.84
N PRO A 35 -0.79 4.56 16.45
CA PRO A 35 0.41 5.21 16.95
C PRO A 35 1.26 5.75 15.79
N GLU A 36 2.13 6.72 16.07
CA GLU A 36 3.16 7.10 15.11
C GLU A 36 4.15 5.95 14.93
N ILE A 37 4.32 5.52 13.67
CA ILE A 37 5.26 4.46 13.30
C ILE A 37 6.27 5.04 12.31
N ALA A 38 7.54 4.99 12.66
CA ALA A 38 8.64 5.36 11.78
C ALA A 38 9.53 4.14 11.53
N VAL A 39 9.91 3.95 10.26
CA VAL A 39 10.88 2.92 9.84
C VAL A 39 12.12 3.63 9.31
N ALA A 40 13.28 3.30 9.87
CA ALA A 40 14.53 4.01 9.56
C ALA A 40 14.87 3.94 8.05
N GLU A 41 14.57 2.81 7.42
CA GLU A 41 14.82 2.55 5.99
C GLU A 41 13.66 2.98 5.08
N VAL A 42 12.66 3.71 5.59
CA VAL A 42 11.53 4.18 4.79
C VAL A 42 11.42 5.70 4.84
N ARG A 43 11.33 6.31 3.66
CA ARG A 43 10.97 7.72 3.50
C ARG A 43 9.57 7.81 2.91
N HIS A 44 8.64 8.39 3.66
CA HIS A 44 7.30 8.70 3.17
C HIS A 44 7.32 9.90 2.23
N HIS A 45 6.59 9.81 1.14
CA HIS A 45 6.35 10.89 0.19
C HIS A 45 4.83 11.14 0.04
N PRO A 46 4.29 12.21 0.61
CA PRO A 46 2.90 12.60 0.37
C PRO A 46 2.73 13.07 -1.07
N GLN A 47 1.74 12.51 -1.76
CA GLN A 47 1.57 12.69 -3.21
C GLN A 47 0.57 13.80 -3.53
N VAL A 48 1.01 15.04 -3.40
CA VAL A 48 0.17 16.21 -3.72
C VAL A 48 -0.07 16.29 -5.24
N PRO A 49 -1.30 16.52 -5.73
CA PRO A 49 -2.53 16.87 -4.98
C PRO A 49 -3.33 15.67 -4.46
N HIS A 50 -2.89 14.46 -4.70
CA HIS A 50 -3.57 13.25 -4.25
C HIS A 50 -3.43 13.04 -2.74
N PRO A 51 -4.45 12.45 -2.07
CA PRO A 51 -4.34 12.10 -0.66
C PRO A 51 -3.61 10.76 -0.43
N SER A 52 -2.95 10.23 -1.46
CA SER A 52 -2.24 8.95 -1.42
C SER A 52 -0.81 9.08 -0.90
N ASN A 53 -0.23 7.95 -0.54
CA ASN A 53 1.12 7.81 -0.04
C ASN A 53 2.03 7.12 -1.06
N GLY A 54 3.20 7.71 -1.30
CA GLY A 54 4.33 7.03 -1.91
C GLY A 54 5.45 6.81 -0.89
N TYR A 55 6.32 5.84 -1.14
CA TYR A 55 7.40 5.51 -0.21
C TYR A 55 8.69 5.22 -0.94
N VAL A 56 9.82 5.57 -0.34
CA VAL A 56 11.13 5.06 -0.73
C VAL A 56 11.61 4.14 0.37
N PHE A 57 11.75 2.86 0.07
CA PHE A 57 12.49 1.92 0.90
C PHE A 57 13.95 1.92 0.45
N PHE A 58 14.89 2.01 1.38
CA PHE A 58 16.31 2.08 1.04
C PHE A 58 17.20 1.34 2.02
N LEU A 59 18.35 0.91 1.54
CA LEU A 59 19.43 0.31 2.32
C LEU A 59 20.72 1.09 2.09
N ASP A 60 21.70 0.87 2.96
CA ASP A 60 23.07 1.39 2.81
C ASP A 60 23.10 2.92 2.59
N GLY A 61 22.28 3.66 3.35
CA GLY A 61 22.20 5.12 3.23
C GLY A 61 21.64 5.63 1.89
N GLY A 62 20.93 4.80 1.14
CA GLY A 62 20.35 5.15 -0.16
C GLY A 62 21.08 4.54 -1.36
N ALA A 63 22.19 3.81 -1.15
CA ALA A 63 22.92 3.14 -2.23
C ALA A 63 22.06 2.08 -2.96
N ARG A 64 21.03 1.57 -2.30
CA ARG A 64 19.95 0.75 -2.91
C ARG A 64 18.62 1.31 -2.49
N ALA A 65 17.76 1.59 -3.45
CA ALA A 65 16.43 2.13 -3.16
C ALA A 65 15.36 1.51 -4.07
N ALA A 66 14.16 1.38 -3.54
CA ALA A 66 12.95 1.05 -4.27
C ALA A 66 11.89 2.12 -3.98
N LEU A 67 11.33 2.69 -5.03
CA LEU A 67 10.22 3.64 -4.94
C LEU A 67 8.91 2.88 -5.08
N VAL A 68 8.01 3.07 -4.14
CA VAL A 68 6.66 2.49 -4.17
C VAL A 68 5.65 3.58 -4.50
N ASP A 69 4.82 3.32 -5.49
CA ASP A 69 3.72 4.17 -5.97
C ASP A 69 4.17 5.61 -6.30
N PRO A 70 4.77 5.81 -7.49
CA PRO A 70 5.16 7.12 -7.96
C PRO A 70 3.97 7.91 -8.50
N ALA A 71 3.42 8.84 -7.74
CA ALA A 71 2.32 9.69 -8.19
C ALA A 71 2.45 11.14 -7.72
N GLY A 72 1.50 11.99 -8.13
CA GLY A 72 1.45 13.40 -7.79
C GLY A 72 2.41 14.25 -8.62
N ILE A 73 2.99 15.29 -8.01
CA ILE A 73 3.85 16.24 -8.73
C ILE A 73 5.25 15.65 -8.92
N PRO A 74 5.65 15.24 -10.15
CA PRO A 74 6.92 14.56 -10.39
C PRO A 74 8.14 15.35 -9.91
N ALA A 75 8.11 16.68 -10.02
CA ALA A 75 9.21 17.54 -9.59
C ALA A 75 9.51 17.43 -8.08
N ASN A 76 8.48 17.23 -7.25
CA ASN A 76 8.66 17.05 -5.81
C ASN A 76 9.33 15.72 -5.50
N LEU A 77 8.86 14.66 -6.14
CA LEU A 77 9.41 13.32 -6.01
C LEU A 77 10.86 13.25 -6.53
N LEU A 78 11.13 13.81 -7.71
CA LEU A 78 12.47 13.89 -8.27
C LEU A 78 13.45 14.65 -7.36
N ARG A 79 13.00 15.76 -6.76
CA ARG A 79 13.81 16.51 -5.80
C ARG A 79 14.13 15.65 -4.58
N MET A 80 13.14 15.00 -3.97
CA MET A 80 13.36 14.13 -2.82
C MET A 80 14.32 12.99 -3.13
N LEU A 81 14.19 12.34 -4.29
CA LEU A 81 15.09 11.25 -4.71
C LEU A 81 16.54 11.72 -4.89
N ARG A 82 16.74 12.91 -5.49
CA ARG A 82 18.07 13.48 -5.70
C ARG A 82 18.70 13.98 -4.41
N ASP A 83 17.94 14.68 -3.57
CA ASP A 83 18.42 15.20 -2.29
C ASP A 83 18.80 14.04 -1.34
N GLY A 84 18.06 12.94 -1.37
CA GLY A 84 18.35 11.71 -0.64
C GLY A 84 19.50 10.89 -1.24
N LYS A 85 19.99 11.26 -2.44
CA LYS A 85 21.03 10.53 -3.20
C LYS A 85 20.70 9.05 -3.39
N TYR A 86 19.40 8.74 -3.57
CA TYR A 86 18.95 7.37 -3.74
C TYR A 86 19.38 6.81 -5.09
N HIS A 87 20.00 5.62 -5.05
CA HIS A 87 20.24 4.82 -6.25
C HIS A 87 19.02 3.90 -6.46
N LEU A 88 18.11 4.35 -7.33
CA LEU A 88 16.84 3.68 -7.54
C LEU A 88 17.02 2.40 -8.38
N GLN A 89 16.75 1.25 -7.79
CA GLN A 89 16.81 -0.06 -8.44
C GLN A 89 15.44 -0.46 -8.98
N TYR A 90 14.37 -0.16 -8.22
CA TYR A 90 13.00 -0.51 -8.59
C TYR A 90 12.04 0.66 -8.46
N ILE A 91 11.07 0.68 -9.39
CA ILE A 91 9.84 1.47 -9.30
C ILE A 91 8.71 0.44 -9.18
N LEU A 92 8.19 0.27 -7.96
CA LEU A 92 7.17 -0.71 -7.61
C LEU A 92 5.80 -0.03 -7.66
N VAL A 93 4.90 -0.51 -8.51
CA VAL A 93 3.54 0.02 -8.61
C VAL A 93 2.59 -1.01 -8.00
N THR A 94 1.83 -0.62 -6.98
CA THR A 94 0.92 -1.53 -6.28
C THR A 94 -0.32 -1.83 -7.12
N HIS A 95 -0.87 -0.84 -7.82
CA HIS A 95 -2.06 -1.01 -8.66
C HIS A 95 -2.23 0.14 -9.67
N LYS A 96 -3.28 0.05 -10.49
CA LYS A 96 -3.49 0.87 -11.70
C LYS A 96 -4.03 2.29 -11.48
N HIS A 97 -4.45 2.69 -10.29
CA HIS A 97 -5.05 4.01 -10.10
C HIS A 97 -4.03 5.13 -10.24
N ALA A 98 -4.47 6.24 -10.83
CA ALA A 98 -3.60 7.35 -11.20
C ALA A 98 -2.85 7.94 -9.99
N ASP A 99 -3.50 8.02 -8.85
CA ASP A 99 -2.90 8.50 -7.61
C ASP A 99 -1.84 7.56 -7.01
N HIS A 100 -1.51 6.45 -7.70
CA HIS A 100 -0.42 5.53 -7.37
C HIS A 100 0.60 5.38 -8.50
N CYS A 101 0.28 5.80 -9.74
CA CYS A 101 1.16 5.51 -10.87
C CYS A 101 1.31 6.65 -11.90
N ASP A 102 0.66 7.81 -11.75
CA ASP A 102 0.64 8.86 -12.78
C ASP A 102 2.02 9.53 -13.01
N ALA A 103 2.93 9.49 -12.05
CA ALA A 103 4.30 10.00 -12.20
C ALA A 103 5.32 8.94 -12.67
N THR A 104 4.90 7.70 -12.94
CA THR A 104 5.82 6.61 -13.31
C THR A 104 6.68 6.96 -14.53
N ALA A 105 6.11 7.62 -15.53
CA ALA A 105 6.81 7.93 -16.77
C ALA A 105 7.97 8.91 -16.56
N GLU A 106 7.73 9.98 -15.81
CA GLU A 106 8.72 11.00 -15.52
C GLU A 106 9.84 10.46 -14.60
N ILE A 107 9.48 9.62 -13.64
CA ILE A 107 10.47 8.99 -12.75
C ILE A 107 11.33 7.99 -13.54
N ALA A 108 10.73 7.14 -14.36
CA ALA A 108 11.47 6.18 -15.19
C ALA A 108 12.39 6.88 -16.21
N ALA A 109 11.97 8.03 -16.76
CA ALA A 109 12.82 8.82 -17.64
C ALA A 109 14.03 9.43 -16.90
N ALA A 110 13.87 9.79 -15.64
CA ALA A 110 14.93 10.37 -14.82
C ALA A 110 15.89 9.31 -14.22
N PHE A 111 15.40 8.07 -14.07
CA PHE A 111 16.15 6.93 -13.52
C PHE A 111 16.05 5.73 -14.49
N PRO A 112 16.69 5.80 -15.66
CA PRO A 112 16.52 4.80 -16.73
C PRO A 112 17.06 3.41 -16.39
N GLU A 113 17.88 3.28 -15.35
CA GLU A 113 18.39 2.01 -14.85
C GLU A 113 17.43 1.32 -13.88
N ALA A 114 16.38 2.03 -13.39
CA ALA A 114 15.40 1.47 -12.48
C ALA A 114 14.40 0.60 -13.24
N GLU A 115 14.17 -0.62 -12.75
CA GLU A 115 13.17 -1.51 -13.30
C GLU A 115 11.77 -1.16 -12.79
N ILE A 116 10.81 -0.98 -13.71
CA ILE A 116 9.41 -0.82 -13.35
C ILE A 116 8.82 -2.20 -13.08
N VAL A 117 8.20 -2.38 -11.92
CA VAL A 117 7.62 -3.66 -11.50
C VAL A 117 6.14 -3.47 -11.24
N MET A 118 5.31 -4.30 -11.85
CA MET A 118 3.86 -4.24 -11.71
C MET A 118 3.20 -5.58 -12.03
N HIS A 119 2.02 -5.83 -11.47
CA HIS A 119 1.24 -7.01 -11.82
C HIS A 119 0.64 -6.90 -13.23
N GLN A 120 0.62 -8.03 -13.95
CA GLN A 120 0.16 -8.09 -15.35
C GLN A 120 -1.25 -7.53 -15.56
N ALA A 121 -2.19 -7.74 -14.62
CA ALA A 121 -3.57 -7.30 -14.78
C ALA A 121 -3.71 -5.77 -14.83
N ASP A 122 -2.82 -5.04 -14.17
CA ASP A 122 -2.90 -3.59 -14.03
C ASP A 122 -1.86 -2.83 -14.89
N VAL A 123 -0.91 -3.53 -15.53
CA VAL A 123 0.23 -2.92 -16.24
C VAL A 123 -0.20 -1.96 -17.36
N HIS A 124 -1.40 -2.09 -17.90
CA HIS A 124 -1.93 -1.20 -18.93
C HIS A 124 -2.01 0.26 -18.49
N ALA A 125 -2.10 0.53 -17.17
CA ALA A 125 -2.20 1.88 -16.61
C ALA A 125 -0.95 2.75 -16.87
N ILE A 126 0.23 2.13 -17.02
CA ILE A 126 1.48 2.85 -17.30
C ILE A 126 1.74 3.02 -18.81
N GLY A 127 0.74 2.78 -19.65
CA GLY A 127 0.76 3.08 -21.08
C GLY A 127 1.91 2.40 -21.83
N ALA A 128 2.69 3.19 -22.57
CA ALA A 128 3.80 2.66 -23.38
C ALA A 128 4.91 1.98 -22.54
N LEU A 129 5.02 2.28 -21.25
CA LEU A 129 5.99 1.65 -20.35
C LEU A 129 5.64 0.20 -20.01
N ALA A 130 4.39 -0.23 -20.24
CA ALA A 130 3.94 -1.59 -20.01
C ALA A 130 4.83 -2.66 -20.69
N SER A 131 5.34 -2.35 -21.89
CA SER A 131 6.22 -3.26 -22.65
C SER A 131 7.62 -3.39 -22.05
N LYS A 132 8.02 -2.52 -21.14
CA LYS A 132 9.32 -2.51 -20.47
C LYS A 132 9.22 -2.96 -19.01
N ALA A 133 8.01 -3.10 -18.47
CA ALA A 133 7.80 -3.45 -17.08
C ALA A 133 8.15 -4.93 -16.83
N VAL A 134 8.77 -5.19 -15.69
CA VAL A 134 8.91 -6.53 -15.12
C VAL A 134 7.56 -6.94 -14.56
N LEU A 135 6.93 -7.93 -15.19
CA LEU A 135 5.64 -8.43 -14.77
C LEU A 135 5.82 -9.47 -13.67
N VAL A 136 5.24 -9.19 -12.51
CA VAL A 136 5.34 -10.07 -11.34
C VAL A 136 4.04 -10.81 -11.05
N ARG A 137 4.19 -11.94 -10.35
CA ARG A 137 3.11 -12.81 -9.89
C ARG A 137 3.25 -13.07 -8.40
N ASP A 138 2.20 -13.62 -7.81
CA ASP A 138 2.19 -13.98 -6.40
C ASP A 138 3.39 -14.85 -6.00
N GLY A 139 4.12 -14.42 -5.00
CA GLY A 139 5.28 -15.11 -4.44
C GLY A 139 6.60 -14.81 -5.14
N ASP A 140 6.63 -14.02 -6.21
CA ASP A 140 7.88 -13.62 -6.86
C ASP A 140 8.76 -12.80 -5.90
N ASP A 141 10.05 -13.11 -5.90
CA ASP A 141 11.08 -12.45 -5.11
C ASP A 141 12.00 -11.62 -6.01
N LEU A 142 12.02 -10.31 -5.82
CA LEU A 142 12.92 -9.39 -6.49
C LEU A 142 14.22 -9.26 -5.66
N PRO A 143 15.41 -9.56 -6.24
CA PRO A 143 16.68 -9.35 -5.55
C PRO A 143 16.90 -7.88 -5.22
N PHE A 144 17.16 -7.53 -3.95
CA PHE A 144 17.39 -6.14 -3.55
C PHE A 144 18.79 -5.92 -2.97
N SER A 145 19.31 -6.88 -2.22
CA SER A 145 20.72 -7.00 -1.84
C SER A 145 21.09 -8.49 -1.79
N ASP A 146 22.29 -8.80 -1.33
CA ASP A 146 22.76 -10.19 -1.21
C ASP A 146 21.86 -11.02 -0.28
N ASP A 147 21.30 -10.37 0.75
CA ASP A 147 20.51 -10.98 1.83
C ASP A 147 19.08 -10.46 1.92
N VAL A 148 18.68 -9.45 1.13
CA VAL A 148 17.34 -8.86 1.14
C VAL A 148 16.65 -9.03 -0.19
N ARG A 149 15.40 -9.46 -0.13
CA ARG A 149 14.49 -9.56 -1.26
C ARG A 149 13.22 -8.78 -1.01
N ILE A 150 12.62 -8.28 -2.07
CA ILE A 150 11.28 -7.70 -2.04
C ILE A 150 10.34 -8.78 -2.59
N ARG A 151 9.48 -9.32 -1.72
CA ARG A 151 8.49 -10.31 -2.12
C ARG A 151 7.20 -9.65 -2.56
N MET A 152 6.73 -10.01 -3.73
CA MET A 152 5.42 -9.63 -4.23
C MET A 152 4.35 -10.58 -3.66
N LEU A 153 3.30 -10.01 -3.09
CA LEU A 153 2.08 -10.69 -2.68
C LEU A 153 0.93 -10.18 -3.55
N HIS A 154 0.30 -11.04 -4.31
CA HIS A 154 -0.90 -10.66 -5.07
C HIS A 154 -2.08 -10.55 -4.11
N THR A 155 -2.63 -9.35 -3.98
CA THR A 155 -3.71 -8.99 -3.05
C THR A 155 -4.89 -8.35 -3.79
N PRO A 156 -5.53 -9.09 -4.72
CA PRO A 156 -6.62 -8.57 -5.53
C PRO A 156 -7.85 -8.18 -4.70
N GLY A 157 -8.71 -7.34 -5.27
CA GLY A 157 -9.98 -6.94 -4.68
C GLY A 157 -10.26 -5.44 -4.77
N HIS A 158 -9.26 -4.58 -4.58
CA HIS A 158 -9.37 -3.16 -4.94
C HIS A 158 -9.21 -2.99 -6.46
N THR A 159 -8.21 -3.65 -7.04
CA THR A 159 -8.09 -3.91 -8.47
C THR A 159 -7.71 -5.38 -8.69
N ASP A 160 -7.80 -5.86 -9.94
CA ASP A 160 -7.37 -7.22 -10.30
C ASP A 160 -5.87 -7.44 -10.13
N GLY A 161 -5.08 -6.37 -10.33
CA GLY A 161 -3.63 -6.39 -10.22
C GLY A 161 -3.10 -5.89 -8.88
N SER A 162 -3.96 -5.59 -7.91
CA SER A 162 -3.51 -5.10 -6.59
C SER A 162 -2.45 -6.01 -5.98
N SER A 163 -1.35 -5.40 -5.60
CA SER A 163 -0.14 -6.07 -5.14
C SER A 163 0.37 -5.42 -3.87
N SER A 164 0.86 -6.24 -2.95
CA SER A 164 1.58 -5.77 -1.77
C SER A 164 3.04 -6.19 -1.87
N TYR A 165 3.96 -5.32 -1.47
CA TYR A 165 5.39 -5.59 -1.52
C TYR A 165 5.95 -5.73 -0.11
N LEU A 166 6.38 -6.93 0.24
CA LEU A 166 6.98 -7.25 1.54
C LEU A 166 8.50 -7.19 1.44
N VAL A 167 9.11 -6.40 2.32
CA VAL A 167 10.56 -6.35 2.47
C VAL A 167 10.92 -6.32 3.95
N ARG A 168 11.72 -7.28 4.41
CA ARG A 168 11.99 -7.48 5.83
C ARG A 168 10.68 -7.57 6.63
N SER A 169 10.51 -6.73 7.64
CA SER A 169 9.31 -6.63 8.49
C SER A 169 8.34 -5.52 8.05
N THR A 170 8.43 -5.02 6.82
CA THR A 170 7.59 -3.94 6.31
C THR A 170 6.86 -4.40 5.06
N VAL A 171 5.55 -4.16 4.99
CA VAL A 171 4.73 -4.43 3.81
C VAL A 171 4.06 -3.14 3.32
N PHE A 172 4.24 -2.86 2.03
CA PHE A 172 3.58 -1.75 1.32
C PHE A 172 2.32 -2.32 0.67
N THR A 173 1.16 -1.94 1.15
CA THR A 173 -0.11 -2.61 0.82
C THR A 173 -0.90 -1.94 -0.29
N GLY A 174 -0.46 -0.75 -0.77
CA GLY A 174 -1.32 0.05 -1.63
C GLY A 174 -2.71 0.16 -1.00
N ASP A 175 -3.74 -0.02 -1.81
CA ASP A 175 -5.13 0.12 -1.39
C ASP A 175 -5.78 -1.21 -0.97
N THR A 176 -5.00 -2.13 -0.42
CA THR A 176 -5.54 -3.39 0.12
C THR A 176 -5.94 -3.24 1.59
N LEU A 177 -5.03 -2.76 2.44
CA LEU A 177 -5.23 -2.63 3.89
C LEU A 177 -4.75 -1.27 4.38
N PHE A 178 -5.60 -0.57 5.12
CA PHE A 178 -5.32 0.72 5.75
C PHE A 178 -5.43 0.62 7.27
N ALA A 179 -4.93 1.63 7.98
CA ALA A 179 -5.15 1.76 9.42
C ALA A 179 -6.64 1.91 9.74
N GLY A 180 -7.23 0.86 10.31
CA GLY A 180 -8.65 0.81 10.68
C GLY A 180 -9.62 0.73 9.50
N SER A 181 -9.14 0.45 8.27
CA SER A 181 -9.97 0.38 7.06
C SER A 181 -9.38 -0.57 6.01
N ILE A 182 -10.06 -0.66 4.87
CA ILE A 182 -9.59 -1.33 3.64
C ILE A 182 -9.88 -0.46 2.43
N GLY A 183 -9.30 -0.76 1.28
CA GLY A 183 -9.60 -0.11 0.02
C GLY A 183 -11.04 -0.35 -0.45
N GLY A 184 -11.55 0.51 -1.31
CA GLY A 184 -12.84 0.33 -1.96
C GLY A 184 -12.79 -0.75 -3.04
N ALA A 185 -13.88 -1.45 -3.26
CA ALA A 185 -14.06 -2.31 -4.43
C ALA A 185 -14.89 -1.57 -5.48
N TYR A 186 -14.34 -1.41 -6.66
CA TYR A 186 -14.97 -0.66 -7.74
C TYR A 186 -15.07 -1.52 -9.01
N GLY A 187 -16.29 -1.78 -9.45
CA GLY A 187 -16.56 -2.45 -10.72
C GLY A 187 -16.92 -3.92 -10.61
N ASP A 188 -17.05 -4.56 -11.77
CA ASP A 188 -17.60 -5.92 -11.91
C ASP A 188 -16.61 -7.04 -11.55
N VAL A 189 -15.31 -6.74 -11.53
CA VAL A 189 -14.22 -7.72 -11.37
C VAL A 189 -13.52 -7.65 -10.01
N SER A 190 -13.76 -6.58 -9.25
CA SER A 190 -13.16 -6.36 -7.93
C SER A 190 -14.24 -6.37 -6.87
N THR A 191 -14.13 -7.21 -5.88
CA THR A 191 -15.16 -7.35 -4.84
C THR A 191 -14.61 -7.09 -3.44
N TYR A 192 -15.51 -6.69 -2.56
CA TYR A 192 -15.24 -6.56 -1.14
C TYR A 192 -14.72 -7.88 -0.52
N ASP A 193 -15.28 -9.01 -0.97
CA ASP A 193 -14.89 -10.33 -0.48
C ASP A 193 -13.45 -10.69 -0.93
N ASP A 194 -13.05 -10.25 -2.11
CA ASP A 194 -11.67 -10.46 -2.59
C ASP A 194 -10.66 -9.69 -1.74
N ILE A 195 -10.96 -8.43 -1.36
CA ILE A 195 -10.10 -7.66 -0.46
C ILE A 195 -9.97 -8.38 0.90
N LEU A 196 -11.10 -8.78 1.50
CA LEU A 196 -11.09 -9.49 2.78
C LEU A 196 -10.31 -10.81 2.70
N ASN A 197 -10.51 -11.56 1.60
CA ASN A 197 -9.77 -12.79 1.35
C ASN A 197 -8.27 -12.53 1.22
N SER A 198 -7.88 -11.52 0.44
CA SER A 198 -6.47 -11.13 0.26
C SER A 198 -5.80 -10.76 1.59
N VAL A 199 -6.47 -9.98 2.42
CA VAL A 199 -5.93 -9.63 3.75
C VAL A 199 -5.80 -10.86 4.63
N ASN A 200 -6.86 -11.68 4.74
CA ASN A 200 -6.85 -12.86 5.64
C ASN A 200 -5.85 -13.93 5.21
N THR A 201 -5.72 -14.18 3.89
CA THR A 201 -4.91 -15.30 3.39
C THR A 201 -3.46 -14.92 3.04
N LYS A 202 -3.17 -13.63 2.88
CA LYS A 202 -1.84 -13.14 2.53
C LYS A 202 -1.23 -12.28 3.62
N LEU A 203 -1.90 -11.19 4.02
CA LEU A 203 -1.32 -10.24 4.95
C LEU A 203 -1.36 -10.74 6.40
N PHE A 204 -2.50 -11.24 6.87
CA PHE A 204 -2.65 -11.72 8.25
C PHE A 204 -1.92 -13.03 8.55
N THR A 205 -1.32 -13.68 7.55
CA THR A 205 -0.41 -14.82 7.73
C THR A 205 1.04 -14.40 8.03
N LEU A 206 1.37 -13.13 7.81
CA LEU A 206 2.66 -12.56 8.18
C LEU A 206 2.75 -12.35 9.71
N PRO A 207 3.96 -12.19 10.27
CA PRO A 207 4.15 -11.90 11.68
C PRO A 207 3.37 -10.65 12.14
N ASP A 208 2.83 -10.67 13.34
CA ASP A 208 1.96 -9.63 13.89
C ASP A 208 2.67 -8.26 13.99
N GLU A 209 3.99 -8.25 14.21
CA GLU A 209 4.83 -7.06 14.26
C GLU A 209 5.13 -6.45 12.87
N THR A 210 4.70 -7.08 11.78
CA THR A 210 4.89 -6.55 10.43
C THR A 210 4.25 -5.17 10.32
N ILE A 211 5.06 -4.19 9.92
CA ILE A 211 4.64 -2.80 9.72
C ILE A 211 3.94 -2.70 8.38
N VAL A 212 2.77 -2.09 8.37
CA VAL A 212 1.96 -1.82 7.18
C VAL A 212 2.15 -0.36 6.76
N MET A 213 2.63 -0.16 5.54
CA MET A 213 2.73 1.13 4.86
C MET A 213 1.63 1.22 3.80
N PRO A 214 0.48 1.84 4.11
CA PRO A 214 -0.70 1.81 3.25
C PRO A 214 -0.66 2.87 2.16
N GLY A 215 -1.45 2.69 1.10
CA GLY A 215 -1.66 3.69 0.05
C GLY A 215 -2.37 4.95 0.53
N HIS A 216 -3.15 4.86 1.61
CA HIS A 216 -3.82 6.00 2.25
C HIS A 216 -3.79 5.90 3.77
N GLY A 217 -3.78 7.07 4.43
CA GLY A 217 -3.77 7.15 5.89
C GLY A 217 -2.39 6.88 6.52
N PRO A 218 -2.33 6.73 7.85
CA PRO A 218 -1.08 6.53 8.57
C PRO A 218 -0.59 5.07 8.49
N PRO A 219 0.71 4.82 8.75
CA PRO A 219 1.23 3.48 8.98
C PRO A 219 0.54 2.79 10.16
N THR A 220 0.55 1.45 10.15
CA THR A 220 0.01 0.61 11.22
C THR A 220 0.82 -0.69 11.35
N THR A 221 0.35 -1.67 12.13
CA THR A 221 0.90 -3.02 12.16
C THR A 221 -0.20 -4.05 11.96
N LEU A 222 0.16 -5.27 11.56
CA LEU A 222 -0.84 -6.33 11.42
C LEU A 222 -1.52 -6.68 12.74
N ALA A 223 -0.80 -6.62 13.87
CA ALA A 223 -1.39 -6.79 15.20
C ALA A 223 -2.49 -5.76 15.48
N LEU A 224 -2.24 -4.49 15.17
CA LEU A 224 -3.22 -3.41 15.38
C LEU A 224 -4.44 -3.59 14.48
N GLU A 225 -4.25 -3.99 13.22
CA GLU A 225 -5.36 -4.21 12.31
C GLU A 225 -6.19 -5.44 12.71
N LYS A 226 -5.55 -6.52 13.13
CA LYS A 226 -6.27 -7.67 13.71
C LYS A 226 -7.09 -7.27 14.94
N ALA A 227 -6.57 -6.37 15.78
CA ALA A 227 -7.23 -5.95 17.01
C ALA A 227 -8.34 -4.91 16.80
N HIS A 228 -8.15 -3.95 15.90
CA HIS A 228 -8.97 -2.72 15.85
C HIS A 228 -9.71 -2.50 14.54
N ASN A 229 -9.27 -3.11 13.42
CA ASN A 229 -9.92 -2.89 12.13
C ASN A 229 -11.31 -3.54 12.10
N PRO A 230 -12.41 -2.76 11.91
CA PRO A 230 -13.76 -3.27 11.99
C PRO A 230 -14.15 -4.23 10.86
N PHE A 231 -13.40 -4.29 9.78
CA PHE A 231 -13.63 -5.18 8.66
C PHE A 231 -13.24 -6.64 8.96
N PHE A 232 -12.49 -6.89 10.04
CA PHE A 232 -12.02 -8.22 10.43
C PHE A 232 -12.52 -8.58 11.83
N ARG A 233 -12.96 -9.83 12.00
CA ARG A 233 -13.49 -10.38 13.27
C ARG A 233 -12.41 -11.09 14.06
#